data_ef927a059c7f0a0c17fbca6419f49161
#
_entry.id   ef927a059c7f0a0c17fbca6419f49161
#
_cell.length_a   1.000
_cell.length_b   1.000
_cell.length_c   1.000
_cell.angle_alpha   90.00
_cell.angle_beta   90.00
_cell.angle_gamma   90.00
#
_symmetry.space_group_name_H-M   'P 1'
#
loop_
_entity.id
_entity.type
_entity.pdbx_description
1 polymer ?
#
loop_
_entity_poly.entity_id
_entity_poly.type
_entity_poly.pdbx_seq_one_letter_code
_entity_poly.pdbx_strand_id
1 'polypeptide(L)'
;NHIHDAPHMAVQFTGNDHLIAHNDIHHVCLESNDAGAIYSGRDWTWRGTVIRDNLMWEITGFENRGCVGVYLDDMLCGTEVTGNLFYRVTRAAMIGGGRDVLVENNLFTDCEPATHLDARAMNWASYHVGTTMKDRLDEMPITDSLWAERYPELLTIWEDEPAAPKGNIIRRNVCQGGTWDGVRDDARTYIDMSENYVADD
;
A
#
# COMPACT_ATOMS: atom_id res chain seq x y z
N ASN A 1 19.96 -3.69 -0.48
CA ASN A 1 20.09 -4.89 -1.33
C ASN A 1 19.79 -4.56 -2.78
N HIS A 2 20.16 -5.49 -3.68
CA HIS A 2 19.79 -5.46 -5.08
C HIS A 2 19.01 -6.75 -5.37
N ILE A 3 17.71 -6.60 -5.74
CA ILE A 3 16.75 -7.71 -5.90
C ILE A 3 16.15 -7.60 -7.30
N HIS A 4 16.39 -8.58 -8.15
CA HIS A 4 15.98 -8.50 -9.55
C HIS A 4 15.79 -9.86 -10.20
N ASP A 5 15.21 -9.84 -11.40
CA ASP A 5 14.99 -10.99 -12.27
C ASP A 5 14.23 -12.14 -11.55
N ALA A 6 13.19 -11.77 -10.80
CA ALA A 6 12.39 -12.73 -10.05
C ALA A 6 11.03 -13.00 -10.73
N PRO A 7 10.57 -14.26 -10.75
CA PRO A 7 9.30 -14.62 -11.38
C PRO A 7 8.09 -14.04 -10.62
N HIS A 8 8.24 -13.75 -9.33
CA HIS A 8 7.19 -13.24 -8.45
C HIS A 8 7.69 -12.06 -7.61
N MET A 9 7.13 -11.84 -6.42
CA MET A 9 7.44 -10.72 -5.52
C MET A 9 8.92 -10.69 -5.10
N ALA A 10 9.47 -9.49 -4.91
CA ALA A 10 10.80 -9.32 -4.32
C ALA A 10 10.77 -9.47 -2.80
N VAL A 11 9.79 -8.83 -2.16
CA VAL A 11 9.62 -8.84 -0.71
C VAL A 11 8.15 -9.08 -0.37
N GLN A 12 7.90 -10.10 0.43
CA GLN A 12 6.61 -10.31 1.09
C GLN A 12 6.82 -10.21 2.60
N PHE A 13 5.96 -9.48 3.29
CA PHE A 13 6.04 -9.33 4.73
C PHE A 13 4.71 -9.59 5.41
N THR A 14 4.76 -9.99 6.68
CA THR A 14 3.61 -10.16 7.58
C THR A 14 4.01 -9.69 8.97
N GLY A 15 3.04 -9.24 9.77
CA GLY A 15 3.33 -8.75 11.12
C GLY A 15 3.66 -7.26 11.15
N ASN A 16 4.40 -6.82 12.17
CA ASN A 16 4.46 -5.43 12.59
C ASN A 16 5.88 -4.85 12.57
N ASP A 17 5.95 -3.51 12.43
CA ASP A 17 7.15 -2.70 12.65
C ASP A 17 8.37 -3.08 11.80
N HIS A 18 8.14 -3.56 10.56
CA HIS A 18 9.25 -3.84 9.64
C HIS A 18 9.82 -2.55 9.05
N LEU A 19 11.11 -2.57 8.78
CA LEU A 19 11.79 -1.57 7.97
C LEU A 19 12.28 -2.20 6.67
N ILE A 20 11.70 -1.76 5.54
CA ILE A 20 12.11 -2.16 4.20
C ILE A 20 12.72 -0.93 3.53
N ALA A 21 14.04 -0.84 3.54
CA ALA A 21 14.73 0.38 3.14
C ALA A 21 16.02 0.12 2.35
N HIS A 22 16.38 1.09 1.49
CA HIS A 22 17.62 1.13 0.72
C HIS A 22 17.82 -0.11 -0.17
N ASN A 23 16.74 -0.56 -0.80
CA ASN A 23 16.79 -1.64 -1.78
C ASN A 23 16.66 -1.06 -3.20
N ASP A 24 17.36 -1.66 -4.13
CA ASP A 24 17.19 -1.52 -5.57
C ASP A 24 16.42 -2.74 -6.06
N ILE A 25 15.18 -2.56 -6.51
CA ILE A 25 14.25 -3.63 -6.90
C ILE A 25 13.78 -3.38 -8.33
N HIS A 26 14.02 -4.35 -9.22
CA HIS A 26 13.60 -4.22 -10.60
C HIS A 26 13.40 -5.56 -11.30
N HIS A 27 12.67 -5.55 -12.40
CA HIS A 27 12.41 -6.76 -13.21
C HIS A 27 11.96 -7.93 -12.33
N VAL A 28 11.04 -7.67 -11.40
CA VAL A 28 10.38 -8.69 -10.58
C VAL A 28 8.93 -8.85 -11.04
N CYS A 29 8.23 -9.88 -10.54
CA CYS A 29 6.90 -10.28 -11.00
C CYS A 29 6.87 -10.66 -12.50
N LEU A 30 7.94 -11.24 -13.02
CA LEU A 30 8.07 -11.55 -14.45
C LEU A 30 7.07 -12.61 -14.95
N GLU A 31 6.53 -13.43 -14.04
CA GLU A 31 5.58 -14.51 -14.35
C GLU A 31 4.23 -14.32 -13.63
N SER A 32 3.96 -13.11 -13.09
CA SER A 32 2.74 -12.82 -12.34
C SER A 32 2.26 -11.38 -12.57
N ASN A 33 0.95 -11.15 -12.35
CA ASN A 33 0.31 -9.85 -12.54
C ASN A 33 -0.40 -9.35 -11.29
N ASP A 34 -1.20 -10.17 -10.61
CA ASP A 34 -1.80 -9.80 -9.31
C ASP A 34 -0.78 -10.00 -8.19
N ALA A 35 0.26 -9.17 -8.20
CA ALA A 35 1.40 -9.22 -7.33
C ALA A 35 2.02 -7.82 -7.18
N GLY A 36 2.87 -7.66 -6.19
CA GLY A 36 3.66 -6.44 -5.98
C GLY A 36 5.13 -6.74 -5.76
N ALA A 37 6.01 -5.82 -6.15
CA ALA A 37 7.43 -5.96 -5.82
C ALA A 37 7.62 -6.04 -4.30
N ILE A 38 6.92 -5.19 -3.54
CA ILE A 38 6.77 -5.30 -2.10
C ILE A 38 5.28 -5.54 -1.83
N TYR A 39 4.94 -6.62 -1.14
CA TYR A 39 3.56 -7.06 -0.94
C TYR A 39 3.25 -7.44 0.50
N SER A 40 2.10 -7.04 0.97
CA SER A 40 1.44 -7.56 2.17
C SER A 40 -0.07 -7.33 2.08
N GLY A 41 -0.87 -8.07 2.86
CA GLY A 41 -2.32 -7.85 2.82
C GLY A 41 -3.14 -8.70 3.76
N ARG A 42 -4.40 -8.25 3.90
CA ARG A 42 -5.52 -8.92 4.54
C ARG A 42 -5.39 -9.03 6.06
N ASP A 43 -4.85 -7.97 6.71
CA ASP A 43 -4.80 -7.93 8.17
C ASP A 43 -4.79 -6.49 8.70
N TRP A 44 -5.72 -6.14 9.57
CA TRP A 44 -5.76 -4.82 10.21
C TRP A 44 -4.67 -4.65 11.28
N THR A 45 -4.19 -5.76 11.84
CA THR A 45 -3.24 -5.75 12.94
C THR A 45 -1.77 -5.62 12.49
N TRP A 46 -1.48 -5.85 11.21
CA TRP A 46 -0.13 -5.69 10.65
C TRP A 46 0.15 -4.22 10.36
N ARG A 47 0.66 -3.52 11.35
CA ARG A 47 0.85 -2.06 11.33
C ARG A 47 2.31 -1.67 11.63
N GLY A 48 2.62 -0.39 11.45
CA GLY A 48 3.92 0.18 11.81
C GLY A 48 5.06 -0.11 10.82
N THR A 49 4.79 -0.80 9.72
CA THR A 49 5.82 -1.06 8.69
C THR A 49 6.16 0.23 7.94
N VAL A 50 7.45 0.48 7.75
CA VAL A 50 8.00 1.61 7.00
C VAL A 50 8.74 1.09 5.77
N ILE A 51 8.28 1.52 4.58
CA ILE A 51 8.90 1.22 3.27
C ILE A 51 9.50 2.53 2.77
N ARG A 52 10.82 2.68 2.86
CA ARG A 52 11.44 3.98 2.56
C ARG A 52 12.77 3.90 1.83
N ASP A 53 13.07 4.97 1.08
CA ASP A 53 14.36 5.14 0.42
C ASP A 53 14.74 3.97 -0.49
N ASN A 54 13.73 3.32 -1.12
CA ASN A 54 13.96 2.28 -2.10
C ASN A 54 13.90 2.86 -3.52
N LEU A 55 14.64 2.25 -4.43
CA LEU A 55 14.50 2.42 -5.87
C LEU A 55 13.73 1.22 -6.42
N MET A 56 12.59 1.47 -7.09
CA MET A 56 11.76 0.45 -7.74
C MET A 56 11.57 0.84 -9.21
N TRP A 57 11.96 -0.03 -10.14
CA TRP A 57 11.89 0.32 -11.55
C TRP A 57 11.67 -0.88 -12.48
N GLU A 58 11.05 -0.61 -13.64
CA GLU A 58 10.71 -1.62 -14.66
C GLU A 58 9.94 -2.82 -14.04
N ILE A 59 8.87 -2.50 -13.30
CA ILE A 59 7.99 -3.50 -12.69
C ILE A 59 6.65 -3.44 -13.42
N THR A 60 6.51 -4.28 -14.44
CA THR A 60 5.40 -4.23 -15.40
C THR A 60 4.53 -5.49 -15.40
N GLY A 61 4.94 -6.55 -14.70
CA GLY A 61 4.23 -7.82 -14.66
C GLY A 61 4.40 -8.68 -15.91
N PHE A 62 3.84 -9.87 -15.87
CA PHE A 62 3.90 -10.81 -16.98
C PHE A 62 3.22 -10.26 -18.24
N GLU A 63 3.90 -10.30 -19.36
CA GLU A 63 3.45 -9.75 -20.66
C GLU A 63 3.05 -8.27 -20.59
N ASN A 64 3.65 -7.48 -19.69
CA ASN A 64 3.31 -6.07 -19.44
C ASN A 64 1.83 -5.82 -19.06
N ARG A 65 1.15 -6.80 -18.47
CA ARG A 65 -0.25 -6.68 -18.05
C ARG A 65 -0.44 -5.91 -16.75
N GLY A 66 0.63 -5.55 -16.11
CA GLY A 66 0.65 -4.78 -14.89
C GLY A 66 0.96 -5.58 -13.64
N CYS A 67 1.84 -5.01 -12.83
CA CYS A 67 2.15 -5.43 -11.47
C CYS A 67 2.29 -4.18 -10.61
N VAL A 68 2.29 -4.33 -9.30
CA VAL A 68 2.33 -3.22 -8.37
C VAL A 68 3.74 -3.01 -7.81
N GLY A 69 4.16 -1.79 -7.58
CA GLY A 69 5.40 -1.50 -6.88
C GLY A 69 5.29 -1.84 -5.40
N VAL A 70 4.55 -1.05 -4.64
CA VAL A 70 4.18 -1.35 -3.26
C VAL A 70 2.69 -1.68 -3.21
N TYR A 71 2.38 -2.93 -2.93
CA TYR A 71 1.01 -3.44 -2.89
C TYR A 71 0.57 -3.72 -1.45
N LEU A 72 -0.16 -2.78 -0.89
CA LEU A 72 -0.83 -2.91 0.40
C LEU A 72 -2.24 -3.45 0.12
N ASP A 73 -2.33 -4.77 0.00
CA ASP A 73 -3.52 -5.46 -0.49
C ASP A 73 -4.55 -5.69 0.62
N ASP A 74 -5.77 -5.95 0.21
CA ASP A 74 -6.91 -6.39 1.01
C ASP A 74 -6.92 -5.85 2.45
N MET A 75 -7.18 -4.56 2.58
CA MET A 75 -7.36 -3.84 3.85
C MET A 75 -6.13 -3.86 4.79
N LEU A 76 -4.91 -4.00 4.25
CA LEU A 76 -3.70 -3.78 5.05
C LEU A 76 -3.65 -2.34 5.56
N CYS A 77 -3.26 -2.14 6.81
CA CYS A 77 -3.34 -0.86 7.49
C CYS A 77 -1.98 -0.37 8.02
N GLY A 78 -1.91 0.93 8.36
CA GLY A 78 -0.85 1.50 9.17
C GLY A 78 0.56 1.34 8.59
N THR A 79 0.72 1.50 7.27
CA THR A 79 2.02 1.41 6.58
C THR A 79 2.45 2.78 6.07
N GLU A 80 3.74 3.10 6.21
CA GLU A 80 4.34 4.30 5.64
C GLU A 80 5.15 3.95 4.38
N VAL A 81 4.89 4.66 3.28
CA VAL A 81 5.61 4.55 2.00
C VAL A 81 6.24 5.91 1.71
N THR A 82 7.53 6.09 2.05
CA THR A 82 8.13 7.41 2.09
C THR A 82 9.51 7.48 1.42
N GLY A 83 9.79 8.56 0.69
CA GLY A 83 11.12 8.80 0.10
C GLY A 83 11.54 7.79 -0.97
N ASN A 84 10.64 7.01 -1.53
CA ASN A 84 10.98 6.04 -2.57
C ASN A 84 11.01 6.70 -3.95
N LEU A 85 11.77 6.12 -4.86
CA LEU A 85 11.75 6.43 -6.27
C LEU A 85 11.13 5.27 -7.06
N PHE A 86 10.09 5.59 -7.83
CA PHE A 86 9.43 4.66 -8.74
C PHE A 86 9.63 5.11 -10.18
N TYR A 87 10.13 4.23 -11.04
CA TYR A 87 10.33 4.51 -12.45
C TYR A 87 9.78 3.40 -13.32
N ARG A 88 8.83 3.73 -14.18
CA ARG A 88 8.15 2.76 -15.06
C ARG A 88 7.60 1.56 -14.29
N VAL A 89 6.79 1.86 -13.30
CA VAL A 89 6.07 0.85 -12.51
C VAL A 89 4.59 0.96 -12.85
N THR A 90 4.01 -0.16 -13.25
CA THR A 90 2.57 -0.22 -13.45
C THR A 90 1.89 -0.24 -12.09
N ARG A 91 1.21 0.85 -11.72
CA ARG A 91 0.59 1.07 -10.42
C ARG A 91 1.62 1.06 -9.27
N ALA A 92 2.28 2.21 -9.09
CA ALA A 92 3.46 2.27 -8.22
C ALA A 92 3.14 2.08 -6.73
N ALA A 93 2.20 2.84 -6.16
CA ALA A 93 1.75 2.69 -4.77
C ALA A 93 0.25 2.38 -4.75
N MET A 94 -0.13 1.18 -4.32
CA MET A 94 -1.52 0.73 -4.27
C MET A 94 -1.97 0.43 -2.84
N ILE A 95 -3.08 1.07 -2.44
CA ILE A 95 -3.77 0.83 -1.18
C ILE A 95 -5.10 0.13 -1.51
N GLY A 96 -5.17 -1.17 -1.24
CA GLY A 96 -6.35 -2.00 -1.49
C GLY A 96 -7.36 -1.94 -0.35
N GLY A 97 -8.04 -0.82 -0.17
CA GLY A 97 -9.08 -0.66 0.85
C GLY A 97 -8.58 -0.57 2.29
N GLY A 98 -7.27 -0.41 2.50
CA GLY A 98 -6.66 -0.26 3.83
C GLY A 98 -6.88 1.11 4.45
N ARG A 99 -6.45 1.27 5.70
CA ARG A 99 -6.60 2.48 6.54
C ARG A 99 -5.26 2.96 7.05
N ASP A 100 -5.19 4.23 7.42
CA ASP A 100 -4.06 4.81 8.15
C ASP A 100 -2.72 4.62 7.43
N VAL A 101 -2.73 4.72 6.09
CA VAL A 101 -1.54 4.61 5.25
C VAL A 101 -1.03 5.99 4.90
N LEU A 102 0.28 6.19 5.01
CA LEU A 102 0.97 7.41 4.59
C LEU A 102 1.80 7.14 3.34
N VAL A 103 1.54 7.89 2.26
CA VAL A 103 2.38 7.92 1.05
C VAL A 103 2.95 9.33 0.91
N GLU A 104 4.22 9.52 1.25
CA GLU A 104 4.80 10.85 1.39
C GLU A 104 6.21 10.98 0.81
N ASN A 105 6.54 12.12 0.22
CA ASN A 105 7.88 12.45 -0.28
C ASN A 105 8.45 11.45 -1.28
N ASN A 106 7.60 10.76 -2.06
CA ASN A 106 8.05 9.85 -3.11
C ASN A 106 8.20 10.59 -4.45
N LEU A 107 9.07 10.07 -5.30
CA LEU A 107 9.20 10.46 -6.70
C LEU A 107 8.64 9.35 -7.58
N PHE A 108 7.66 9.69 -8.40
CA PHE A 108 7.06 8.81 -9.41
C PHE A 108 7.41 9.34 -10.80
N THR A 109 8.01 8.49 -11.62
CA THR A 109 8.36 8.84 -13.00
C THR A 109 7.83 7.76 -13.94
N ASP A 110 7.02 8.17 -14.92
CA ASP A 110 6.42 7.28 -15.92
C ASP A 110 5.65 6.10 -15.30
N CYS A 111 4.87 6.33 -14.24
CA CYS A 111 4.06 5.31 -13.57
C CYS A 111 2.59 5.40 -14.01
N GLU A 112 1.87 4.24 -14.04
CA GLU A 112 0.49 4.20 -14.57
C GLU A 112 -0.46 3.30 -13.73
N PRO A 113 -1.12 3.82 -12.68
CA PRO A 113 -0.93 5.12 -12.06
C PRO A 113 0.18 5.12 -10.99
N ALA A 114 0.62 6.32 -10.61
CA ALA A 114 1.54 6.52 -9.50
C ALA A 114 0.91 6.10 -8.16
N THR A 115 -0.35 6.49 -7.94
CA THR A 115 -1.10 6.18 -6.71
C THR A 115 -2.44 5.54 -7.01
N HIS A 116 -2.86 4.60 -6.15
CA HIS A 116 -4.17 3.96 -6.23
C HIS A 116 -4.72 3.72 -4.83
N LEU A 117 -6.01 4.01 -4.66
CA LEU A 117 -6.82 3.61 -3.51
C LEU A 117 -8.21 3.20 -3.99
N ASP A 118 -8.74 2.11 -3.45
CA ASP A 118 -10.14 1.70 -3.63
C ASP A 118 -10.84 1.44 -2.28
N ALA A 119 -12.16 1.32 -2.30
CA ALA A 119 -12.98 1.01 -1.13
C ALA A 119 -13.52 -0.44 -1.20
N ARG A 120 -12.66 -1.40 -1.57
CA ARG A 120 -13.06 -2.80 -1.81
C ARG A 120 -13.82 -3.46 -0.66
N ALA A 121 -13.49 -3.11 0.59
CA ALA A 121 -14.17 -3.65 1.76
C ALA A 121 -15.61 -3.14 1.91
N MET A 122 -15.95 -2.00 1.31
CA MET A 122 -17.32 -1.51 1.20
C MET A 122 -18.07 -2.14 0.00
N ASN A 123 -17.39 -2.86 -0.86
CA ASN A 123 -17.88 -3.43 -2.11
C ASN A 123 -17.67 -4.95 -2.16
N TRP A 124 -16.94 -5.42 -3.17
CA TRP A 124 -16.78 -6.84 -3.49
C TRP A 124 -16.07 -7.66 -2.41
N ALA A 125 -15.21 -7.04 -1.59
CA ALA A 125 -14.47 -7.71 -0.50
C ALA A 125 -15.15 -7.55 0.87
N SER A 126 -16.39 -7.04 0.93
CA SER A 126 -17.10 -6.73 2.17
C SER A 126 -17.27 -7.95 3.11
N TYR A 127 -17.36 -9.14 2.56
CA TYR A 127 -17.47 -10.36 3.33
C TYR A 127 -16.24 -10.64 4.23
N HIS A 128 -15.07 -10.14 3.87
CA HIS A 128 -13.87 -10.29 4.68
C HIS A 128 -13.92 -9.51 5.99
N VAL A 129 -14.66 -8.41 6.04
CA VAL A 129 -14.74 -7.53 7.23
C VAL A 129 -15.25 -8.29 8.45
N GLY A 130 -16.38 -8.99 8.31
CA GLY A 130 -17.00 -9.78 9.39
C GLY A 130 -16.47 -11.20 9.56
N THR A 131 -15.48 -11.61 8.79
CA THR A 131 -14.86 -12.94 8.82
C THR A 131 -13.36 -12.82 9.02
N THR A 132 -12.57 -12.99 7.98
CA THR A 132 -11.10 -13.03 8.05
C THR A 132 -10.47 -11.86 8.83
N MET A 133 -10.95 -10.63 8.59
CA MET A 133 -10.40 -9.44 9.26
C MET A 133 -10.76 -9.41 10.73
N LYS A 134 -12.01 -9.74 11.04
CA LYS A 134 -12.49 -9.85 12.42
C LYS A 134 -11.78 -10.96 13.18
N ASP A 135 -11.69 -12.16 12.59
CA ASP A 135 -11.07 -13.32 13.24
C ASP A 135 -9.60 -13.01 13.59
N ARG A 136 -8.84 -12.38 12.67
CA ARG A 136 -7.45 -11.97 12.91
C ARG A 136 -7.33 -10.87 13.97
N LEU A 137 -8.26 -9.92 14.00
CA LEU A 137 -8.30 -8.90 15.05
C LEU A 137 -8.57 -9.53 16.43
N ASP A 138 -9.52 -10.46 16.51
CA ASP A 138 -9.90 -11.13 17.76
C ASP A 138 -8.79 -12.05 18.31
N GLU A 139 -7.90 -12.55 17.45
CA GLU A 139 -6.72 -13.35 17.85
C GLU A 139 -5.63 -12.53 18.52
N MET A 140 -5.64 -11.19 18.35
CA MET A 140 -4.57 -10.32 18.84
C MET A 140 -4.96 -9.66 20.17
N PRO A 141 -4.00 -9.52 21.12
CA PRO A 141 -4.26 -8.92 22.43
C PRO A 141 -4.25 -7.38 22.35
N ILE A 142 -5.10 -6.81 21.49
CA ILE A 142 -5.12 -5.38 21.17
C ILE A 142 -5.41 -4.47 22.38
N THR A 143 -6.01 -5.02 23.44
CA THR A 143 -6.28 -4.29 24.70
C THR A 143 -5.12 -4.32 25.69
N ASP A 144 -4.11 -5.14 25.45
CA ASP A 144 -2.91 -5.15 26.29
C ASP A 144 -2.15 -3.82 26.14
N SER A 145 -1.50 -3.37 27.19
CA SER A 145 -0.88 -2.06 27.25
C SER A 145 0.09 -1.80 26.10
N LEU A 146 0.89 -2.79 25.69
CA LEU A 146 1.84 -2.67 24.59
C LEU A 146 1.11 -2.41 23.25
N TRP A 147 0.06 -3.18 22.94
CA TRP A 147 -0.72 -3.03 21.73
C TRP A 147 -1.53 -1.74 21.73
N ALA A 148 -2.22 -1.45 22.82
CA ALA A 148 -3.06 -0.26 22.96
C ALA A 148 -2.23 1.05 22.89
N GLU A 149 -1.01 1.03 23.39
CA GLU A 149 -0.11 2.17 23.29
C GLU A 149 0.49 2.32 21.88
N ARG A 150 0.85 1.21 21.24
CA ARG A 150 1.52 1.21 19.94
C ARG A 150 0.58 1.42 18.75
N TYR A 151 -0.62 0.84 18.82
CA TYR A 151 -1.62 0.86 17.74
C TYR A 151 -3.01 1.21 18.29
N PRO A 152 -3.21 2.42 18.84
CA PRO A 152 -4.45 2.82 19.50
C PRO A 152 -5.67 2.79 18.55
N GLU A 153 -5.46 2.91 17.24
CA GLU A 153 -6.53 2.86 16.23
C GLU A 153 -7.24 1.50 16.20
N LEU A 154 -6.56 0.43 16.60
CA LEU A 154 -7.17 -0.91 16.67
C LEU A 154 -8.25 -1.01 17.73
N LEU A 155 -8.17 -0.23 18.82
CA LEU A 155 -9.14 -0.26 19.91
C LEU A 155 -10.54 0.18 19.48
N THR A 156 -10.63 1.00 18.44
CA THR A 156 -11.88 1.59 17.96
C THR A 156 -12.21 1.23 16.51
N ILE A 157 -11.40 0.42 15.86
CA ILE A 157 -11.57 0.12 14.43
C ILE A 157 -12.93 -0.45 14.09
N TRP A 158 -13.50 -1.25 15.02
CA TRP A 158 -14.79 -1.90 14.82
C TRP A 158 -15.98 -0.93 14.89
N GLU A 159 -15.86 0.12 15.70
CA GLU A 159 -16.87 1.15 15.87
C GLU A 159 -16.71 2.31 14.87
N ASP A 160 -15.57 2.39 14.17
CA ASP A 160 -15.23 3.47 13.24
C ASP A 160 -15.33 3.03 11.77
N GLU A 161 -16.49 2.53 11.36
CA GLU A 161 -16.76 2.07 9.99
C GLU A 161 -15.63 1.16 9.43
N PRO A 162 -15.48 -0.07 9.94
CA PRO A 162 -14.33 -0.93 9.68
C PRO A 162 -14.08 -1.25 8.19
N ALA A 163 -15.10 -1.11 7.34
CA ALA A 163 -15.00 -1.31 5.90
C ALA A 163 -14.48 -0.09 5.14
N ALA A 164 -14.51 1.10 5.75
CA ALA A 164 -14.14 2.34 5.09
C ALA A 164 -12.62 2.56 5.10
N PRO A 165 -11.98 2.95 3.98
CA PRO A 165 -10.54 3.16 3.88
C PRO A 165 -10.11 4.52 4.47
N LYS A 166 -10.38 4.76 5.74
CA LYS A 166 -10.15 6.03 6.44
C LYS A 166 -8.69 6.28 6.81
N GLY A 167 -8.35 7.55 7.04
CA GLY A 167 -7.06 7.96 7.59
C GLY A 167 -5.89 7.86 6.62
N ASN A 168 -6.15 7.63 5.33
CA ASN A 168 -5.11 7.58 4.32
C ASN A 168 -4.66 8.98 3.91
N ILE A 169 -3.36 9.20 3.81
CA ILE A 169 -2.73 10.47 3.44
C ILE A 169 -1.76 10.24 2.29
N ILE A 170 -1.94 10.96 1.19
CA ILE A 170 -1.00 10.99 0.05
C ILE A 170 -0.56 12.44 -0.13
N ARG A 171 0.66 12.79 0.28
CA ARG A 171 1.11 14.18 0.26
C ARG A 171 2.59 14.34 -0.07
N ARG A 172 2.96 15.55 -0.53
CA ARG A 172 4.34 15.96 -0.82
C ARG A 172 5.06 15.02 -1.77
N ASN A 173 4.34 14.35 -2.64
CA ASN A 173 4.93 13.52 -3.68
C ASN A 173 5.15 14.34 -4.95
N VAL A 174 6.08 13.90 -5.77
CA VAL A 174 6.33 14.44 -7.09
C VAL A 174 6.01 13.37 -8.12
N CYS A 175 5.22 13.72 -9.15
CA CYS A 175 4.93 12.86 -10.28
C CYS A 175 5.34 13.56 -11.56
N GLN A 176 6.10 12.88 -12.41
CA GLN A 176 6.51 13.34 -13.73
C GLN A 176 6.26 12.25 -14.76
N GLY A 177 5.45 12.55 -15.76
CA GLY A 177 5.03 11.56 -16.76
C GLY A 177 4.09 10.50 -16.21
N GLY A 178 3.47 9.72 -17.10
CA GLY A 178 2.49 8.71 -16.74
C GLY A 178 1.17 9.28 -16.18
N THR A 179 0.50 8.52 -15.33
CA THR A 179 -0.76 8.92 -14.70
C THR A 179 -0.58 9.06 -13.20
N TRP A 180 -0.92 10.23 -12.64
CA TRP A 180 -0.81 10.46 -11.20
C TRP A 180 -1.85 9.67 -10.40
N ASP A 181 -3.12 9.83 -10.76
CA ASP A 181 -4.25 9.56 -9.90
C ASP A 181 -5.07 8.35 -10.37
N GLY A 182 -4.97 7.26 -9.63
CA GLY A 182 -5.80 6.06 -9.76
C GLY A 182 -6.74 5.84 -8.59
N VAL A 183 -6.99 6.86 -7.75
CA VAL A 183 -7.95 6.77 -6.64
C VAL A 183 -9.36 6.60 -7.20
N ARG A 184 -10.07 5.56 -6.72
CA ARG A 184 -11.43 5.28 -7.15
C ARG A 184 -12.43 6.25 -6.52
N ASP A 185 -13.51 6.56 -7.22
CA ASP A 185 -14.52 7.52 -6.77
C ASP A 185 -15.13 7.17 -5.41
N ASP A 186 -15.32 5.89 -5.14
CA ASP A 186 -15.85 5.37 -3.88
C ASP A 186 -14.91 5.54 -2.67
N ALA A 187 -13.62 5.77 -2.92
CA ALA A 187 -12.61 6.01 -1.89
C ALA A 187 -12.26 7.50 -1.67
N ARG A 188 -12.65 8.38 -2.60
CA ARG A 188 -12.25 9.80 -2.61
C ARG A 188 -12.56 10.57 -1.33
N THR A 189 -13.65 10.27 -0.66
CA THR A 189 -14.07 10.97 0.55
C THR A 189 -13.30 10.55 1.80
N TYR A 190 -12.48 9.51 1.70
CA TYR A 190 -11.74 8.90 2.81
C TYR A 190 -10.24 9.18 2.76
N ILE A 191 -9.78 10.02 1.82
CA ILE A 191 -8.35 10.26 1.61
C ILE A 191 -8.04 11.76 1.63
N ASP A 192 -6.92 12.12 2.27
CA ASP A 192 -6.28 13.42 2.10
C ASP A 192 -5.19 13.33 1.02
N MET A 193 -5.40 14.05 -0.10
CA MET A 193 -4.42 14.20 -1.18
C MET A 193 -4.01 15.66 -1.26
N SER A 194 -2.96 16.05 -0.55
CA SER A 194 -2.53 17.42 -0.44
C SER A 194 -1.05 17.63 -0.76
N GLU A 195 -0.68 18.83 -1.16
CA GLU A 195 0.72 19.25 -1.36
C GLU A 195 1.51 18.38 -2.36
N ASN A 196 0.84 17.67 -3.27
CA ASN A 196 1.51 16.89 -4.30
C ASN A 196 1.80 17.78 -5.52
N TYR A 197 2.94 17.56 -6.16
CA TYR A 197 3.31 18.21 -7.40
C TYR A 197 3.25 17.22 -8.57
N VAL A 198 2.40 17.52 -9.54
CA VAL A 198 2.30 16.77 -10.79
C VAL A 198 2.84 17.66 -11.90
N ALA A 199 3.95 17.26 -12.50
CA ALA A 199 4.55 18.02 -13.59
C ALA A 199 3.68 17.90 -14.85
N ASP A 200 3.49 19.01 -15.54
CA ASP A 200 2.95 19.02 -16.90
C ASP A 200 3.97 18.33 -17.84
N ASP A 201 3.48 17.51 -18.77
CA ASP A 201 4.29 16.82 -19.79
C ASP A 201 4.93 17.81 -20.79
#